data_84e5ae28ed0aadc2e7d82a0c52a8f50d
#
_entry.id   84e5ae28ed0aadc2e7d82a0c52a8f50d
#
_cell.length_a   1.000
_cell.length_b   1.000
_cell.length_c   1.000
_cell.angle_alpha   90.00
_cell.angle_beta   90.00
_cell.angle_gamma   90.00
#
_symmetry.space_group_name_H-M   'P 1'
#
loop_
_entity.id
_entity.type
_entity.pdbx_description
1 polymer ?
#
loop_
_entity_poly.entity_id
_entity_poly.type
_entity_poly.pdbx_seq_one_letter_code
_entity_poly.pdbx_strand_id
1 'polypeptide(L)'
;MKMVNDFQETKQKDSRAIPLQTIIVVMVVIGFIISFILMNFMYQTSKSYGEMRSSTENYIASQDIAASLLAGSDELTVYARGFVVTGDPEQARLYYDDSNAQYAIKEAIEQVRKYSKDERILSQLDNAMQLRERLMATEDYAMRLKVASIGDDIMGYPKKLQAVQLLPADTGLSPREQGEKARSLLFDIDYESSRNDISLRTVFAII
;
A
#
# COMPACT_ATOMS: atom_id res chain seq x y z
N MET A 1 26.51 -36.34 -97.22
CA MET A 1 27.22 -36.16 -96.03
C MET A 1 26.31 -35.42 -95.04
N LYS A 2 25.54 -36.23 -94.32
CA LYS A 2 24.62 -35.76 -93.22
C LYS A 2 25.51 -35.59 -91.99
N MET A 3 25.39 -34.54 -91.32
CA MET A 3 25.43 -34.35 -89.85
C MET A 3 25.78 -32.91 -89.52
N VAL A 4 25.16 -32.46 -88.46
CA VAL A 4 25.36 -31.15 -87.80
C VAL A 4 24.39 -30.05 -88.22
N ASN A 5 23.16 -30.20 -87.78
CA ASN A 5 22.25 -29.09 -87.58
C ASN A 5 21.21 -29.49 -86.48
N ASP A 6 21.73 -29.89 -85.31
CA ASP A 6 20.85 -30.31 -84.23
C ASP A 6 21.52 -29.90 -82.89
N PHE A 7 21.63 -28.59 -82.66
CA PHE A 7 21.98 -28.08 -81.33
C PHE A 7 21.82 -26.55 -81.32
N GLN A 8 20.63 -26.05 -81.45
CA GLN A 8 20.29 -24.73 -80.91
C GLN A 8 18.74 -24.61 -80.72
N GLU A 9 18.14 -25.60 -80.03
CA GLU A 9 16.88 -25.30 -79.36
C GLU A 9 17.24 -24.72 -77.96
N THR A 10 17.68 -23.49 -77.97
CA THR A 10 17.80 -22.70 -76.72
C THR A 10 16.41 -22.48 -76.16
N LYS A 11 16.23 -23.09 -75.05
CA LYS A 11 15.16 -22.95 -74.03
C LYS A 11 14.83 -21.47 -73.87
N GLN A 12 13.93 -20.89 -74.66
CA GLN A 12 13.37 -19.57 -74.48
C GLN A 12 12.46 -19.65 -73.30
N LYS A 13 13.04 -19.33 -72.15
CA LYS A 13 12.36 -19.21 -70.86
C LYS A 13 11.37 -18.08 -71.02
N ASP A 14 10.08 -18.42 -71.22
CA ASP A 14 8.96 -17.48 -71.26
C ASP A 14 9.02 -16.63 -69.99
N SER A 15 9.71 -15.54 -70.04
CA SER A 15 9.56 -14.47 -69.06
C SER A 15 8.19 -13.80 -69.34
N ARG A 16 7.13 -14.38 -68.76
CA ARG A 16 5.84 -13.73 -68.75
C ARG A 16 6.03 -12.38 -68.08
N ALA A 17 6.08 -11.35 -68.95
CA ALA A 17 6.08 -9.97 -68.46
C ALA A 17 4.79 -9.75 -67.68
N ILE A 18 4.90 -9.59 -66.38
CA ILE A 18 3.76 -9.30 -65.50
C ILE A 18 3.18 -7.94 -65.95
N PRO A 19 1.90 -7.87 -66.36
CA PRO A 19 1.34 -6.61 -66.81
C PRO A 19 1.44 -5.55 -65.73
N LEU A 20 1.84 -4.35 -66.08
CA LEU A 20 2.03 -3.22 -65.12
C LEU A 20 0.82 -3.03 -64.22
N GLN A 21 -0.39 -3.27 -64.72
CA GLN A 21 -1.63 -3.22 -63.97
C GLN A 21 -1.67 -4.21 -62.79
N THR A 22 -1.15 -5.42 -62.98
CA THR A 22 -1.07 -6.43 -61.91
C THR A 22 -0.09 -6.00 -60.82
N ILE A 23 1.03 -5.38 -61.19
CA ILE A 23 2.01 -4.85 -60.21
C ILE A 23 1.37 -3.77 -59.32
N ILE A 24 0.63 -2.85 -59.94
CA ILE A 24 -0.07 -1.77 -59.23
C ILE A 24 -1.10 -2.35 -58.24
N VAL A 25 -1.91 -3.30 -58.67
CA VAL A 25 -2.92 -3.94 -57.82
C VAL A 25 -2.26 -4.65 -56.62
N VAL A 26 -1.18 -5.40 -56.84
CA VAL A 26 -0.45 -6.08 -55.80
C VAL A 26 0.12 -5.08 -54.77
N MET A 27 0.70 -3.98 -55.25
CA MET A 27 1.24 -2.93 -54.33
C MET A 27 0.14 -2.29 -53.49
N VAL A 28 -1.03 -2.04 -54.05
CA VAL A 28 -2.19 -1.50 -53.30
C VAL A 28 -2.66 -2.50 -52.23
N VAL A 29 -2.78 -3.78 -52.61
CA VAL A 29 -3.19 -4.83 -51.67
C VAL A 29 -2.18 -4.97 -50.51
N ILE A 30 -0.89 -4.96 -50.82
CA ILE A 30 0.17 -4.98 -49.77
C ILE A 30 0.05 -3.76 -48.87
N GLY A 31 -0.18 -2.56 -49.44
CA GLY A 31 -0.39 -1.33 -48.67
C GLY A 31 -1.57 -1.44 -47.69
N PHE A 32 -2.69 -2.01 -48.14
CA PHE A 32 -3.85 -2.26 -47.24
C PHE A 32 -3.53 -3.26 -46.13
N ILE A 33 -2.82 -4.34 -46.43
CA ILE A 33 -2.42 -5.34 -45.46
C ILE A 33 -1.51 -4.72 -44.38
N ILE A 34 -0.51 -3.95 -44.81
CA ILE A 34 0.39 -3.26 -43.87
C ILE A 34 -0.37 -2.27 -43.00
N SER A 35 -1.27 -1.47 -43.59
CA SER A 35 -2.11 -0.52 -42.84
C SER A 35 -2.98 -1.21 -41.82
N PHE A 36 -3.57 -2.35 -42.16
CA PHE A 36 -4.38 -3.14 -41.25
C PHE A 36 -3.56 -3.72 -40.10
N ILE A 37 -2.35 -4.22 -40.38
CA ILE A 37 -1.43 -4.72 -39.37
C ILE A 37 -1.02 -3.59 -38.40
N LEU A 38 -0.66 -2.41 -38.91
CA LEU A 38 -0.28 -1.26 -38.10
C LEU A 38 -1.44 -0.77 -37.22
N MET A 39 -2.66 -0.75 -37.77
CA MET A 39 -3.85 -0.34 -37.03
C MET A 39 -4.13 -1.32 -35.85
N ASN A 40 -4.03 -2.63 -36.11
CA ASN A 40 -4.14 -3.64 -35.04
C ASN A 40 -3.04 -3.50 -33.99
N PHE A 41 -1.81 -3.26 -34.40
CA PHE A 41 -0.68 -3.07 -33.51
C PHE A 41 -0.88 -1.83 -32.63
N MET A 42 -1.32 -0.70 -33.21
CA MET A 42 -1.63 0.52 -32.45
C MET A 42 -2.78 0.29 -31.46
N TYR A 43 -3.81 -0.45 -31.85
CA TYR A 43 -4.92 -0.77 -30.94
C TYR A 43 -4.47 -1.62 -29.76
N GLN A 44 -3.69 -2.69 -29.99
CA GLN A 44 -3.14 -3.54 -28.91
C GLN A 44 -2.20 -2.74 -28.00
N THR A 45 -1.35 -1.92 -28.59
CA THR A 45 -0.40 -1.08 -27.84
C THR A 45 -1.15 -0.07 -26.97
N SER A 46 -2.17 0.59 -27.49
CA SER A 46 -3.01 1.54 -26.73
C SER A 46 -3.72 0.86 -25.55
N LYS A 47 -4.22 -0.36 -25.75
CA LYS A 47 -4.84 -1.14 -24.69
C LYS A 47 -3.84 -1.52 -23.58
N SER A 48 -2.66 -1.99 -23.98
CA SER A 48 -1.58 -2.34 -23.02
C SER A 48 -1.08 -1.12 -22.24
N TYR A 49 -0.98 0.04 -22.88
CA TYR A 49 -0.66 1.29 -22.17
C TYR A 49 -1.74 1.69 -21.16
N GLY A 50 -3.01 1.51 -21.50
CA GLY A 50 -4.12 1.77 -20.57
C GLY A 50 -4.08 0.87 -19.35
N GLU A 51 -3.83 -0.42 -19.53
CA GLU A 51 -3.71 -1.40 -18.43
C GLU A 51 -2.48 -1.12 -17.55
N MET A 52 -1.33 -0.78 -18.15
CA MET A 52 -0.11 -0.44 -17.42
C MET A 52 -0.28 0.86 -16.62
N ARG A 53 -0.93 1.86 -17.20
CA ARG A 53 -1.23 3.12 -16.52
C ARG A 53 -2.13 2.90 -15.32
N SER A 54 -3.21 2.15 -15.47
CA SER A 54 -4.13 1.81 -14.37
C SER A 54 -3.42 1.04 -13.25
N SER A 55 -2.55 0.08 -13.61
CA SER A 55 -1.75 -0.66 -12.62
C SER A 55 -0.78 0.26 -11.88
N THR A 56 -0.15 1.21 -12.58
CA THR A 56 0.78 2.17 -11.97
C THR A 56 0.04 3.15 -11.05
N GLU A 57 -1.11 3.67 -11.48
CA GLU A 57 -1.95 4.56 -10.66
C GLU A 57 -2.44 3.84 -9.39
N ASN A 58 -2.87 2.58 -9.50
CA ASN A 58 -3.26 1.76 -8.36
C ASN A 58 -2.07 1.49 -7.41
N TYR A 59 -0.88 1.24 -7.95
CA TYR A 59 0.32 1.01 -7.15
C TYR A 59 0.72 2.27 -6.36
N ILE A 60 0.72 3.43 -7.01
CA ILE A 60 1.02 4.72 -6.34
C ILE A 60 -0.02 5.00 -5.25
N ALA A 61 -1.31 4.84 -5.55
CA ALA A 61 -2.37 5.03 -4.57
C ALA A 61 -2.21 4.08 -3.36
N SER A 62 -1.81 2.83 -3.60
CA SER A 62 -1.54 1.87 -2.53
C SER A 62 -0.35 2.29 -1.65
N GLN A 63 0.72 2.80 -2.25
CA GLN A 63 1.87 3.31 -1.49
C GLN A 63 1.50 4.53 -0.64
N ASP A 64 0.71 5.47 -1.18
CA ASP A 64 0.26 6.64 -0.44
C ASP A 64 -0.63 6.25 0.76
N ILE A 65 -1.49 5.26 0.57
CA ILE A 65 -2.33 4.70 1.64
C ILE A 65 -1.46 4.07 2.74
N ALA A 66 -0.46 3.24 2.36
CA ALA A 66 0.47 2.63 3.32
C ALA A 66 1.24 3.69 4.11
N ALA A 67 1.76 4.70 3.43
CA ALA A 67 2.49 5.79 4.04
C ALA A 67 1.61 6.55 5.04
N SER A 68 0.35 6.84 4.70
CA SER A 68 -0.60 7.51 5.58
C SER A 68 -0.95 6.68 6.82
N LEU A 69 -1.13 5.37 6.66
CA LEU A 69 -1.35 4.44 7.77
C LEU A 69 -0.17 4.42 8.75
N LEU A 70 1.05 4.32 8.22
CA LEU A 70 2.26 4.28 9.03
C LEU A 70 2.51 5.61 9.74
N ALA A 71 2.39 6.73 9.02
CA ALA A 71 2.58 8.06 9.59
C ALA A 71 1.58 8.34 10.72
N GLY A 72 0.30 8.04 10.52
CA GLY A 72 -0.72 8.20 11.55
C GLY A 72 -0.47 7.31 12.78
N SER A 73 0.00 6.08 12.56
CA SER A 73 0.37 5.17 13.66
C SER A 73 1.57 5.67 14.44
N ASP A 74 2.60 6.15 13.76
CA ASP A 74 3.80 6.70 14.40
C ASP A 74 3.50 7.98 15.18
N GLU A 75 2.65 8.85 14.65
CA GLU A 75 2.23 10.08 15.32
C GLU A 75 1.54 9.78 16.66
N LEU A 76 0.60 8.84 16.69
CA LEU A 76 -0.08 8.44 17.92
C LEU A 76 0.92 7.86 18.93
N THR A 77 1.86 7.02 18.49
CA THR A 77 2.92 6.49 19.37
C THR A 77 3.79 7.60 19.96
N VAL A 78 4.11 8.62 19.17
CA VAL A 78 4.89 9.79 19.66
C VAL A 78 4.13 10.52 20.77
N TYR A 79 2.82 10.75 20.61
CA TYR A 79 2.00 11.38 21.65
C TYR A 79 1.90 10.53 22.91
N ALA A 80 1.64 9.22 22.78
CA ALA A 80 1.58 8.34 23.94
C ALA A 80 2.91 8.30 24.72
N ARG A 81 4.03 8.16 24.03
CA ARG A 81 5.38 8.19 24.62
C ARG A 81 5.70 9.55 25.22
N GLY A 82 5.38 10.62 24.51
CA GLY A 82 5.54 11.99 24.99
C GLY A 82 4.84 12.19 26.32
N PHE A 83 3.57 11.76 26.42
CA PHE A 83 2.81 11.82 27.66
C PHE A 83 3.42 11.00 28.78
N VAL A 84 3.76 9.72 28.51
CA VAL A 84 4.32 8.83 29.53
C VAL A 84 5.65 9.34 30.09
N VAL A 85 6.46 10.00 29.26
CA VAL A 85 7.74 10.60 29.70
C VAL A 85 7.51 11.89 30.45
N THR A 86 6.76 12.82 29.87
CA THR A 86 6.66 14.20 30.41
C THR A 86 5.52 14.38 31.41
N GLY A 87 4.40 13.67 31.23
CA GLY A 87 3.15 13.91 31.97
C GLY A 87 2.36 15.10 31.42
N ASP A 88 2.74 15.65 30.24
CA ASP A 88 2.05 16.79 29.63
C ASP A 88 0.65 16.41 29.12
N PRO A 89 -0.44 16.94 29.73
CA PRO A 89 -1.80 16.60 29.36
C PRO A 89 -2.14 16.88 27.89
N GLU A 90 -1.43 17.81 27.25
CA GLU A 90 -1.63 18.14 25.83
C GLU A 90 -1.25 16.96 24.93
N GLN A 91 -0.23 16.18 25.28
CA GLN A 91 0.14 14.96 24.57
C GLN A 91 -0.99 13.91 24.63
N ALA A 92 -1.62 13.75 25.77
CA ALA A 92 -2.78 12.86 25.91
C ALA A 92 -3.98 13.39 25.11
N ARG A 93 -4.21 14.71 25.09
CA ARG A 93 -5.27 15.32 24.28
C ARG A 93 -5.06 15.07 22.80
N LEU A 94 -3.84 15.29 22.28
CA LEU A 94 -3.50 15.07 20.87
C LEU A 94 -3.63 13.60 20.48
N TYR A 95 -3.28 12.67 21.35
CA TYR A 95 -3.45 11.23 21.10
C TYR A 95 -4.92 10.83 20.85
N TYR A 96 -5.87 11.44 21.57
CA TYR A 96 -7.30 11.15 21.44
C TYR A 96 -8.05 12.08 20.49
N ASP A 97 -7.38 13.07 19.90
CA ASP A 97 -7.99 13.97 18.92
C ASP A 97 -8.26 13.23 17.61
N ASP A 98 -9.57 13.01 17.30
CA ASP A 98 -10.01 12.28 16.12
C ASP A 98 -9.74 13.04 14.79
N SER A 99 -9.37 14.34 14.86
CA SER A 99 -9.16 15.17 13.66
C SER A 99 -7.87 14.89 12.90
N ASN A 100 -6.90 14.22 13.52
CA ASN A 100 -5.56 14.03 12.97
C ASN A 100 -5.27 12.56 12.55
N ALA A 101 -4.45 11.87 13.34
CA ALA A 101 -3.91 10.56 12.98
C ALA A 101 -4.98 9.44 12.90
N GLN A 102 -5.99 9.46 13.78
CA GLN A 102 -7.05 8.44 13.76
C GLN A 102 -7.91 8.54 12.50
N TYR A 103 -8.20 9.77 12.04
CA TYR A 103 -8.94 9.99 10.79
C TYR A 103 -8.15 9.50 9.58
N ALA A 104 -6.86 9.83 9.49
CA ALA A 104 -5.99 9.38 8.40
C ALA A 104 -5.91 7.85 8.31
N ILE A 105 -5.76 7.18 9.44
CA ILE A 105 -5.76 5.71 9.51
C ILE A 105 -7.08 5.12 9.01
N LYS A 106 -8.21 5.65 9.48
CA LYS A 106 -9.55 5.18 9.10
C LYS A 106 -9.79 5.37 7.60
N GLU A 107 -9.48 6.54 7.08
CA GLU A 107 -9.64 6.84 5.66
C GLU A 107 -8.78 5.91 4.79
N ALA A 108 -7.52 5.69 5.17
CA ALA A 108 -6.62 4.80 4.47
C ALA A 108 -7.16 3.36 4.41
N ILE A 109 -7.72 2.85 5.51
CA ILE A 109 -8.34 1.51 5.57
C ILE A 109 -9.55 1.42 4.64
N GLU A 110 -10.43 2.42 4.66
CA GLU A 110 -11.60 2.46 3.78
C GLU A 110 -11.20 2.50 2.31
N GLN A 111 -10.12 3.20 1.97
CA GLN A 111 -9.59 3.22 0.61
C GLN A 111 -9.04 1.85 0.20
N VAL A 112 -8.25 1.17 1.04
CA VAL A 112 -7.79 -0.19 0.73
C VAL A 112 -8.97 -1.13 0.48
N ARG A 113 -9.98 -1.13 1.33
CA ARG A 113 -11.19 -1.96 1.17
C ARG A 113 -11.98 -1.64 -0.09
N LYS A 114 -11.96 -0.40 -0.54
CA LYS A 114 -12.64 0.05 -1.77
C LYS A 114 -11.93 -0.42 -3.04
N TYR A 115 -10.60 -0.38 -3.05
CA TYR A 115 -9.80 -0.66 -4.25
C TYR A 115 -9.33 -2.11 -4.32
N SER A 116 -9.13 -2.79 -3.20
CA SER A 116 -8.71 -4.19 -3.19
C SER A 116 -9.90 -5.13 -3.04
N LYS A 117 -9.95 -6.14 -3.93
CA LYS A 117 -10.85 -7.29 -3.84
C LYS A 117 -10.09 -8.58 -3.51
N ASP A 118 -8.78 -8.52 -3.32
CA ASP A 118 -7.95 -9.68 -2.96
C ASP A 118 -8.15 -9.98 -1.46
N GLU A 119 -8.72 -11.14 -1.17
CA GLU A 119 -8.99 -11.58 0.21
C GLU A 119 -7.71 -11.70 1.05
N ARG A 120 -6.56 -11.95 0.43
CA ARG A 120 -5.27 -12.01 1.14
C ARG A 120 -4.87 -10.63 1.63
N ILE A 121 -5.02 -9.60 0.80
CA ILE A 121 -4.76 -8.20 1.15
C ILE A 121 -5.68 -7.76 2.29
N LEU A 122 -6.98 -8.03 2.17
CA LEU A 122 -7.95 -7.69 3.20
C LEU A 122 -7.67 -8.41 4.52
N SER A 123 -7.30 -9.69 4.46
CA SER A 123 -6.91 -10.47 5.66
C SER A 123 -5.65 -9.92 6.34
N GLN A 124 -4.63 -9.53 5.58
CA GLN A 124 -3.42 -8.91 6.15
C GLN A 124 -3.73 -7.55 6.79
N LEU A 125 -4.57 -6.75 6.16
CA LEU A 125 -5.04 -5.49 6.72
C LEU A 125 -5.80 -5.70 8.03
N ASP A 126 -6.73 -6.64 8.08
CA ASP A 126 -7.48 -6.96 9.29
C ASP A 126 -6.57 -7.46 10.42
N ASN A 127 -5.55 -8.27 10.11
CA ASN A 127 -4.53 -8.68 11.06
C ASN A 127 -3.70 -7.49 11.58
N ALA A 128 -3.28 -6.59 10.69
CA ALA A 128 -2.57 -5.38 11.09
C ALA A 128 -3.44 -4.49 12.01
N MET A 129 -4.74 -4.39 11.72
CA MET A 129 -5.68 -3.64 12.55
C MET A 129 -5.86 -4.24 13.93
N GLN A 130 -5.98 -5.58 14.04
CA GLN A 130 -6.05 -6.25 15.35
C GLN A 130 -4.79 -6.04 16.18
N LEU A 131 -3.61 -6.10 15.55
CA LEU A 131 -2.35 -5.78 16.23
C LEU A 131 -2.32 -4.33 16.68
N ARG A 132 -2.79 -3.41 15.85
CA ARG A 132 -2.90 -1.99 16.18
C ARG A 132 -3.81 -1.75 17.39
N GLU A 133 -4.98 -2.38 17.44
CA GLU A 133 -5.90 -2.28 18.59
C GLU A 133 -5.24 -2.76 19.89
N ARG A 134 -4.46 -3.85 19.83
CA ARG A 134 -3.70 -4.32 21.00
C ARG A 134 -2.63 -3.32 21.43
N LEU A 135 -1.93 -2.73 20.47
CA LEU A 135 -0.92 -1.71 20.75
C LEU A 135 -1.55 -0.48 21.40
N MET A 136 -2.67 0.01 20.88
CA MET A 136 -3.44 1.11 21.46
C MET A 136 -3.91 0.79 22.89
N ALA A 137 -4.35 -0.44 23.16
CA ALA A 137 -4.73 -0.84 24.51
C ALA A 137 -3.53 -0.77 25.48
N THR A 138 -2.33 -1.09 25.01
CA THR A 138 -1.08 -0.95 25.79
C THR A 138 -0.72 0.51 26.02
N GLU A 139 -0.86 1.35 24.98
CA GLU A 139 -0.64 2.80 25.05
C GLU A 139 -1.62 3.45 26.04
N ASP A 140 -2.91 3.15 25.91
CA ASP A 140 -3.96 3.64 26.82
C ASP A 140 -3.68 3.26 28.27
N TYR A 141 -3.28 2.00 28.50
CA TYR A 141 -2.95 1.50 29.82
C TYR A 141 -1.72 2.18 30.41
N ALA A 142 -0.67 2.36 29.60
CA ALA A 142 0.54 3.06 30.03
C ALA A 142 0.27 4.54 30.38
N MET A 143 -0.53 5.23 29.55
CA MET A 143 -0.96 6.61 29.85
C MET A 143 -1.81 6.68 31.11
N ARG A 144 -2.70 5.72 31.36
CA ARG A 144 -3.49 5.66 32.59
C ARG A 144 -2.63 5.45 33.83
N LEU A 145 -1.61 4.58 33.76
CA LEU A 145 -0.60 4.42 34.79
C LEU A 145 0.17 5.71 35.06
N LYS A 146 0.52 6.44 34.01
CA LYS A 146 1.20 7.73 34.13
C LYS A 146 0.36 8.73 34.89
N VAL A 147 -0.94 8.87 34.61
CA VAL A 147 -1.86 9.76 35.36
C VAL A 147 -1.84 9.39 36.85
N ALA A 148 -1.95 8.10 37.16
CA ALA A 148 -1.87 7.64 38.56
C ALA A 148 -0.53 7.96 39.23
N SER A 149 0.57 7.81 38.48
CA SER A 149 1.93 8.05 38.98
C SER A 149 2.22 9.51 39.32
N ILE A 150 1.60 10.46 38.65
CA ILE A 150 1.77 11.90 38.91
C ILE A 150 0.71 12.44 39.90
N GLY A 151 -0.27 11.61 40.26
CA GLY A 151 -1.33 12.00 41.21
C GLY A 151 -2.35 12.98 40.66
N ASP A 152 -2.45 13.10 39.31
CA ASP A 152 -3.41 13.98 38.68
C ASP A 152 -4.83 13.44 38.74
N ASP A 153 -5.81 14.38 38.72
CA ASP A 153 -7.21 14.01 38.60
C ASP A 153 -7.52 13.53 37.17
N ILE A 154 -7.90 12.27 37.08
CA ILE A 154 -8.27 11.65 35.77
C ILE A 154 -9.39 12.37 35.06
N MET A 155 -10.24 13.12 35.79
CA MET A 155 -11.35 13.87 35.19
C MET A 155 -10.87 15.01 34.28
N GLY A 156 -9.63 15.44 34.40
CA GLY A 156 -8.98 16.42 33.51
C GLY A 156 -8.54 15.87 32.15
N TYR A 157 -8.65 14.56 31.94
CA TYR A 157 -8.17 13.88 30.76
C TYR A 157 -9.30 13.46 29.79
N PRO A 158 -8.99 13.07 28.53
CA PRO A 158 -9.97 12.59 27.58
C PRO A 158 -10.81 11.42 28.10
N LYS A 159 -12.10 11.39 27.74
CA LYS A 159 -13.05 10.37 28.24
C LYS A 159 -12.61 8.93 27.97
N LYS A 160 -11.93 8.68 26.85
CA LYS A 160 -11.40 7.36 26.51
C LYS A 160 -10.36 6.93 27.56
N LEU A 161 -9.45 7.83 27.96
CA LEU A 161 -8.45 7.54 29.01
C LEU A 161 -9.10 7.37 30.39
N GLN A 162 -10.14 8.15 30.70
CA GLN A 162 -10.90 7.99 31.95
C GLN A 162 -11.52 6.58 32.08
N ALA A 163 -11.93 5.98 30.97
CA ALA A 163 -12.56 4.66 30.94
C ALA A 163 -11.55 3.51 31.17
N VAL A 164 -10.25 3.76 31.06
CA VAL A 164 -9.21 2.75 31.25
C VAL A 164 -9.08 2.41 32.72
N GLN A 165 -9.26 1.14 33.08
CA GLN A 165 -9.15 0.63 34.44
C GLN A 165 -7.77 0.04 34.67
N LEU A 166 -7.15 0.42 35.80
CA LEU A 166 -5.90 -0.21 36.23
C LEU A 166 -6.18 -1.55 36.87
N LEU A 167 -5.27 -2.49 36.69
CA LEU A 167 -5.31 -3.77 37.37
C LEU A 167 -5.13 -3.55 38.91
N PRO A 168 -5.79 -4.35 39.74
CA PRO A 168 -5.64 -4.24 41.22
C PRO A 168 -4.19 -4.29 41.68
N ALA A 169 -3.36 -5.10 41.04
CA ALA A 169 -1.94 -5.20 41.31
C ALA A 169 -1.19 -3.87 41.04
N ASP A 170 -1.64 -3.08 40.09
CA ASP A 170 -0.97 -1.84 39.67
C ASP A 170 -1.46 -0.62 40.47
N THR A 171 -2.68 -0.67 40.98
CA THR A 171 -3.18 0.38 41.90
C THR A 171 -2.46 0.38 43.23
N GLY A 172 -1.90 -0.77 43.63
CA GLY A 172 -1.10 -0.90 44.89
C GLY A 172 0.37 -0.50 44.75
N LEU A 173 0.85 -0.22 43.54
CA LEU A 173 2.22 0.23 43.30
C LEU A 173 2.44 1.67 43.77
N SER A 174 3.66 1.97 44.19
CA SER A 174 4.05 3.35 44.48
C SER A 174 4.00 4.22 43.21
N PRO A 175 3.85 5.55 43.34
CA PRO A 175 3.86 6.45 42.18
C PRO A 175 5.08 6.28 41.26
N ARG A 176 6.23 6.01 41.83
CA ARG A 176 7.46 5.75 41.10
C ARG A 176 7.36 4.46 40.27
N GLU A 177 6.93 3.37 40.89
CA GLU A 177 6.78 2.06 40.23
C GLU A 177 5.74 2.12 39.13
N GLN A 178 4.61 2.84 39.32
CA GLN A 178 3.61 3.08 38.25
C GLN A 178 4.22 3.83 37.08
N GLY A 179 5.03 4.87 37.33
CA GLY A 179 5.69 5.63 36.28
C GLY A 179 6.77 4.82 35.55
N GLU A 180 7.54 3.99 36.26
CA GLU A 180 8.51 3.08 35.63
C GLU A 180 7.82 2.02 34.77
N LYS A 181 6.73 1.42 35.26
CA LYS A 181 5.93 0.46 34.51
C LYS A 181 5.30 1.10 33.28
N ALA A 182 4.76 2.31 33.39
CA ALA A 182 4.21 3.04 32.25
C ALA A 182 5.25 3.22 31.13
N ARG A 183 6.47 3.59 31.49
CA ARG A 183 7.58 3.71 30.52
C ARG A 183 7.96 2.36 29.95
N SER A 184 8.14 1.34 30.75
CA SER A 184 8.52 0.01 30.28
C SER A 184 7.55 -0.52 29.23
N LEU A 185 6.25 -0.34 29.42
CA LEU A 185 5.23 -0.77 28.47
C LEU A 185 5.36 -0.17 27.05
N LEU A 186 5.91 1.04 26.92
CA LEU A 186 6.01 1.73 25.62
C LEU A 186 7.43 1.77 25.05
N PHE A 187 8.44 1.32 25.80
CA PHE A 187 9.84 1.38 25.39
C PHE A 187 10.56 0.04 25.47
N ASP A 188 9.84 -1.04 25.77
CA ASP A 188 10.44 -2.37 25.76
C ASP A 188 10.52 -2.98 24.35
N ILE A 189 11.24 -4.09 24.26
CA ILE A 189 11.48 -4.81 23.02
C ILE A 189 10.19 -5.41 22.44
N ASP A 190 9.25 -5.82 23.29
CA ASP A 190 8.01 -6.46 22.86
C ASP A 190 7.08 -5.44 22.21
N TYR A 191 7.04 -4.21 22.76
CA TYR A 191 6.31 -3.09 22.14
C TYR A 191 6.90 -2.71 20.78
N GLU A 192 8.21 -2.54 20.67
CA GLU A 192 8.89 -2.24 19.43
C GLU A 192 8.71 -3.34 18.38
N SER A 193 8.78 -4.60 18.80
CA SER A 193 8.53 -5.74 17.92
C SER A 193 7.09 -5.73 17.36
N SER A 194 6.11 -5.46 18.23
CA SER A 194 4.71 -5.36 17.84
C SER A 194 4.46 -4.22 16.86
N ARG A 195 5.08 -3.06 17.09
CA ARG A 195 5.01 -1.90 16.19
C ARG A 195 5.61 -2.21 14.82
N ASN A 196 6.78 -2.84 14.78
CA ASN A 196 7.44 -3.25 13.56
C ASN A 196 6.62 -4.29 12.78
N ASP A 197 5.98 -5.24 13.46
CA ASP A 197 5.12 -6.25 12.82
C ASP A 197 3.89 -5.60 12.16
N ILE A 198 3.28 -4.60 12.79
CA ILE A 198 2.20 -3.80 12.18
C ILE A 198 2.69 -3.12 10.91
N SER A 199 3.85 -2.47 10.96
CA SER A 199 4.45 -1.78 9.81
C SER A 199 4.71 -2.74 8.65
N LEU A 200 5.33 -3.88 8.92
CA LEU A 200 5.61 -4.90 7.92
C LEU A 200 4.33 -5.44 7.28
N ARG A 201 3.32 -5.80 8.09
CA ARG A 201 2.04 -6.33 7.58
C ARG A 201 1.28 -5.31 6.76
N THR A 202 1.31 -4.04 7.16
CA THR A 202 0.70 -2.95 6.40
C THR A 202 1.37 -2.79 5.04
N VAL A 203 2.69 -2.79 4.98
CA VAL A 203 3.46 -2.71 3.73
C VAL A 203 3.18 -3.92 2.85
N PHE A 204 3.24 -5.15 3.39
CA PHE A 204 2.98 -6.37 2.63
C PHE A 204 1.52 -6.53 2.16
N ALA A 205 0.57 -5.89 2.81
CA ALA A 205 -0.83 -5.90 2.37
C ALA A 205 -1.05 -5.01 1.13
N ILE A 206 -0.16 -4.05 0.88
CA ILE A 206 -0.38 -2.98 -0.11
C ILE A 206 0.56 -3.11 -1.32
N ILE A 207 1.66 -3.85 -1.21
CA ILE A 207 2.59 -4.17 -2.31
C ILE A 207 2.20 -5.48 -2.99
#